data_0337e823723638b283750aceef76a707
#
_entry.id   0337e823723638b283750aceef76a707
#
_cell.length_a   1.000
_cell.length_b   1.000
_cell.length_c   1.000
_cell.angle_alpha   90.00
_cell.angle_beta   90.00
_cell.angle_gamma   90.00
#
_symmetry.space_group_name_H-M   'P 1'
#
loop_
_entity.id
_entity.type
_entity.pdbx_description
1 polymer ?
#
loop_
_entity_poly.entity_id
_entity_poly.type
_entity_poly.pdbx_seq_one_letter_code
_entity_poly.pdbx_strand_id
1 'polypeptide(L)'
;KSDLFYDTEDFASIELRGEHVGNNDFRDAFRGVLETGLYTSTDGGRQKLTVSMCRPLAKFRFVTTDVEEFKEYYLRSILQNAIPGKDELKDAIDMTKFRIVFLYDGFMPSTYNMHTDRPVDVRTGVSFPSVLTDIKDGEAIMGFDYVIVGEGDAGVS
;
A
#
# COMPACT_ATOMS: atom_id res chain seq x y z
N LYS A 1 -24.11 1.80 4.69
CA LYS A 1 -23.09 1.17 5.56
C LYS A 1 -21.77 1.80 5.17
N SER A 2 -21.17 2.59 6.03
CA SER A 2 -19.91 3.28 5.75
C SER A 2 -18.78 2.27 5.62
N ASP A 3 -17.88 2.50 4.67
CA ASP A 3 -16.62 1.79 4.57
C ASP A 3 -15.73 2.08 5.80
N LEU A 4 -14.90 1.11 6.22
CA LEU A 4 -14.06 1.27 7.41
C LEU A 4 -12.82 2.12 7.13
N PHE A 5 -12.32 2.10 5.90
CA PHE A 5 -11.06 2.74 5.52
C PHE A 5 -11.27 3.96 4.66
N TYR A 6 -12.39 4.06 3.95
CA TYR A 6 -12.66 5.14 3.04
C TYR A 6 -13.94 5.88 3.41
N ASP A 7 -13.91 7.20 3.27
CA ASP A 7 -15.12 8.01 3.25
C ASP A 7 -15.73 7.94 1.85
N THR A 8 -16.90 7.35 1.77
CA THR A 8 -17.64 7.12 0.53
C THR A 8 -18.99 7.85 0.52
N GLU A 9 -19.13 8.89 1.33
CA GLU A 9 -20.37 9.69 1.37
C GLU A 9 -20.50 10.57 0.13
N ASP A 10 -19.37 11.07 -0.40
CA ASP A 10 -19.31 11.78 -1.68
C ASP A 10 -18.44 10.98 -2.69
N PHE A 11 -19.06 10.46 -3.74
CA PHE A 11 -18.37 9.71 -4.79
C PHE A 11 -17.48 10.59 -5.69
N ALA A 12 -17.63 11.90 -5.66
CA ALA A 12 -16.71 12.81 -6.33
C ALA A 12 -15.42 13.06 -5.51
N SER A 13 -15.42 12.68 -4.22
CA SER A 13 -14.34 12.94 -3.27
C SER A 13 -14.18 11.82 -2.24
N ILE A 14 -13.88 10.62 -2.71
CA ILE A 14 -13.63 9.47 -1.83
C ILE A 14 -12.22 9.61 -1.25
N GLU A 15 -12.10 9.65 0.08
CA GLU A 15 -10.80 9.80 0.75
C GLU A 15 -10.55 8.72 1.82
N LEU A 16 -9.27 8.53 2.17
CA LEU A 16 -8.88 7.65 3.24
C LEU A 16 -9.30 8.24 4.60
N ARG A 17 -9.99 7.45 5.42
CA ARG A 17 -10.34 7.80 6.79
C ARG A 17 -9.13 7.70 7.71
N GLY A 18 -8.88 8.76 8.46
CA GLY A 18 -7.81 8.80 9.46
C GLY A 18 -6.41 8.94 8.88
N GLU A 19 -5.43 8.41 9.62
CA GLU A 19 -4.03 8.46 9.22
C GLU A 19 -3.70 7.41 8.17
N HIS A 20 -2.65 7.67 7.39
CA HIS A 20 -2.14 6.74 6.40
C HIS A 20 -1.48 5.54 7.09
N VAL A 21 -1.90 4.33 6.71
CA VAL A 21 -1.38 3.08 7.25
C VAL A 21 -0.97 2.17 6.11
N GLY A 22 0.32 1.91 5.97
CA GLY A 22 0.85 0.88 5.08
C GLY A 22 0.72 -0.54 5.67
N ASN A 23 1.13 -1.56 4.93
CA ASN A 23 1.09 -2.98 5.34
C ASN A 23 -0.30 -3.48 5.74
N ASN A 24 -1.34 -3.00 5.09
CA ASN A 24 -2.72 -3.30 5.43
C ASN A 24 -3.52 -3.70 4.20
N ASP A 25 -3.73 -5.00 4.01
CA ASP A 25 -4.50 -5.55 2.89
C ASP A 25 -6.00 -5.23 2.96
N PHE A 26 -6.52 -4.84 4.12
CA PHE A 26 -7.91 -4.39 4.23
C PHE A 26 -8.18 -3.02 3.58
N ARG A 27 -7.12 -2.31 3.18
CA ARG A 27 -7.22 -1.09 2.38
C ARG A 27 -7.45 -1.35 0.89
N ASP A 28 -7.37 -2.59 0.45
CA ASP A 28 -7.70 -2.92 -0.94
C ASP A 28 -9.18 -2.64 -1.22
N ALA A 29 -9.45 -1.90 -2.30
CA ALA A 29 -10.79 -1.46 -2.64
C ALA A 29 -11.07 -1.67 -4.13
N PHE A 30 -12.35 -1.87 -4.42
CA PHE A 30 -12.84 -2.08 -5.78
C PHE A 30 -13.99 -1.13 -6.04
N ARG A 31 -14.07 -0.61 -7.25
CA ARG A 31 -15.21 0.13 -7.74
C ARG A 31 -15.93 -0.62 -8.86
N GLY A 32 -17.21 -0.38 -8.99
CA GLY A 32 -18.01 -0.84 -10.12
C GLY A 32 -19.21 0.08 -10.31
N VAL A 33 -19.53 0.36 -11.56
CA VAL A 33 -20.67 1.18 -11.93
C VAL A 33 -21.59 0.37 -12.83
N LEU A 34 -22.89 0.41 -12.55
CA LEU A 34 -23.91 -0.16 -13.39
C LEU A 34 -25.02 0.88 -13.58
N GLU A 35 -25.17 1.34 -14.82
CA GLU A 35 -26.32 2.15 -15.18
C GLU A 35 -27.54 1.26 -15.41
N THR A 36 -28.54 1.41 -14.57
CA THR A 36 -29.81 0.71 -14.73
C THR A 36 -30.89 1.68 -15.19
N GLY A 37 -31.49 1.40 -16.36
CA GLY A 37 -32.71 2.11 -16.74
C GLY A 37 -33.85 1.84 -15.71
N LEU A 38 -34.81 2.73 -15.62
CA LEU A 38 -36.01 2.49 -14.84
C LEU A 38 -36.81 1.35 -15.50
N TYR A 39 -36.51 0.12 -15.12
CA TYR A 39 -37.33 -1.03 -15.52
C TYR A 39 -38.45 -1.20 -14.51
N THR A 40 -39.64 -0.80 -14.89
CA THR A 40 -40.86 -1.23 -14.21
C THR A 40 -41.14 -2.67 -14.67
N SER A 41 -40.68 -3.65 -13.89
CA SER A 41 -41.12 -5.03 -14.12
C SER A 41 -42.58 -5.13 -13.72
N THR A 42 -43.45 -5.26 -14.70
CA THR A 42 -44.88 -5.50 -14.48
C THR A 42 -45.16 -6.92 -13.98
N ASP A 43 -44.22 -7.82 -14.06
CA ASP A 43 -44.38 -9.27 -13.79
C ASP A 43 -43.74 -9.80 -12.51
N GLY A 44 -43.19 -8.94 -11.65
CA GLY A 44 -42.55 -9.39 -10.40
C GLY A 44 -41.32 -10.30 -10.60
N GLY A 45 -40.79 -10.37 -11.83
CA GLY A 45 -39.63 -11.18 -12.19
C GLY A 45 -38.34 -10.70 -11.50
N ARG A 46 -37.52 -11.66 -11.07
CA ARG A 46 -36.16 -11.38 -10.54
C ARG A 46 -35.26 -10.92 -11.67
N GLN A 47 -34.67 -9.73 -11.55
CA GLN A 47 -33.67 -9.25 -12.47
C GLN A 47 -32.28 -9.62 -11.94
N LYS A 48 -31.45 -10.23 -12.80
CA LYS A 48 -30.05 -10.46 -12.50
C LYS A 48 -29.21 -9.30 -13.05
N LEU A 49 -28.56 -8.59 -12.16
CA LEU A 49 -27.62 -7.51 -12.52
C LEU A 49 -26.19 -8.03 -12.36
N THR A 50 -25.33 -7.67 -13.30
CA THR A 50 -23.89 -8.01 -13.26
C THR A 50 -23.11 -6.70 -13.33
N VAL A 51 -22.23 -6.48 -12.35
CA VAL A 51 -21.34 -5.32 -12.28
C VAL A 51 -19.90 -5.80 -12.45
N SER A 52 -19.18 -5.21 -13.40
CA SER A 52 -17.74 -5.41 -13.51
C SER A 52 -17.04 -4.52 -12.48
N MET A 53 -16.12 -5.11 -11.72
CA MET A 53 -15.37 -4.41 -10.70
C MET A 53 -13.93 -4.19 -11.17
N CYS A 54 -13.40 -2.98 -10.95
CA CYS A 54 -11.99 -2.67 -11.18
C CYS A 54 -11.36 -2.11 -9.90
N ARG A 55 -10.04 -2.17 -9.82
CA ARG A 55 -9.27 -1.66 -8.67
C ARG A 55 -8.73 -0.28 -9.01
N PRO A 56 -9.16 0.78 -8.30
CA PRO A 56 -8.62 2.14 -8.47
C PRO A 56 -7.31 2.35 -7.71
N LEU A 57 -6.73 1.29 -7.17
CA LEU A 57 -5.53 1.30 -6.34
C LEU A 57 -4.41 0.48 -7.00
N ALA A 58 -3.18 0.97 -6.96
CA ALA A 58 -1.98 0.17 -7.20
C ALA A 58 -1.41 -0.32 -5.86
N LYS A 59 -1.03 -1.60 -5.77
CA LYS A 59 -0.28 -2.16 -4.65
C LYS A 59 1.21 -2.12 -4.97
N PHE A 60 1.97 -1.37 -4.20
CA PHE A 60 3.44 -1.36 -4.24
C PHE A 60 3.97 -2.27 -3.14
N ARG A 61 4.89 -3.15 -3.49
CA ARG A 61 5.63 -3.97 -2.54
C ARG A 61 7.11 -3.61 -2.64
N PHE A 62 7.69 -3.25 -1.50
CA PHE A 62 9.08 -2.87 -1.39
C PHE A 62 9.89 -4.07 -0.91
N VAL A 63 10.93 -4.42 -1.64
CA VAL A 63 11.82 -5.54 -1.35
C VAL A 63 13.25 -5.02 -1.29
N THR A 64 14.02 -5.46 -0.31
CA THR A 64 15.47 -5.27 -0.28
C THR A 64 16.17 -6.57 -0.67
N THR A 65 17.32 -6.47 -1.32
CA THR A 65 18.16 -7.60 -1.75
C THR A 65 19.56 -7.56 -1.14
N ASP A 66 19.79 -6.63 -0.21
CA ASP A 66 21.08 -6.33 0.40
C ASP A 66 21.13 -6.57 1.92
N VAL A 67 20.29 -7.52 2.41
CA VAL A 67 20.19 -7.84 3.84
C VAL A 67 21.55 -8.22 4.43
N GLU A 68 22.35 -8.98 3.70
CA GLU A 68 23.64 -9.47 4.17
C GLU A 68 24.69 -8.35 4.22
N GLU A 69 24.71 -7.47 3.22
CA GLU A 69 25.56 -6.28 3.19
C GLU A 69 25.21 -5.31 4.32
N PHE A 70 23.91 -5.15 4.58
CA PHE A 70 23.44 -4.32 5.70
C PHE A 70 23.91 -4.88 7.04
N LYS A 71 23.82 -6.19 7.28
CA LYS A 71 24.33 -6.83 8.50
C LYS A 71 25.83 -6.58 8.68
N GLU A 72 26.61 -6.72 7.61
CA GLU A 72 28.05 -6.44 7.65
C GLU A 72 28.34 -4.98 7.99
N TYR A 73 27.65 -4.05 7.33
CA TYR A 73 27.80 -2.62 7.61
C TYR A 73 27.43 -2.29 9.06
N TYR A 74 26.33 -2.83 9.54
CA TYR A 74 25.85 -2.65 10.91
C TYR A 74 26.89 -3.16 11.93
N LEU A 75 27.44 -4.35 11.74
CA LEU A 75 28.50 -4.89 12.61
C LEU A 75 29.74 -4.02 12.59
N ARG A 76 30.19 -3.57 11.42
CA ARG A 76 31.35 -2.67 11.31
C ARG A 76 31.12 -1.36 12.05
N SER A 77 29.91 -0.83 11.99
CA SER A 77 29.56 0.43 12.68
C SER A 77 29.57 0.31 14.20
N ILE A 78 29.15 -0.85 14.73
CA ILE A 78 29.10 -1.09 16.18
C ILE A 78 30.47 -1.49 16.74
N LEU A 79 31.19 -2.36 16.03
CA LEU A 79 32.38 -3.06 16.56
C LEU A 79 33.72 -2.36 16.30
N GLN A 80 33.71 -1.18 15.66
CA GLN A 80 34.95 -0.37 15.45
C GLN A 80 36.21 -1.20 15.10
N ASN A 81 36.13 -2.16 14.18
CA ASN A 81 37.22 -2.84 13.51
C ASN A 81 37.92 -4.05 14.10
N ALA A 82 37.59 -4.61 15.25
CA ALA A 82 38.42 -5.74 15.71
C ALA A 82 37.69 -6.73 16.64
N ILE A 83 36.95 -7.67 16.10
CA ILE A 83 36.54 -8.86 16.88
C ILE A 83 36.66 -10.11 16.01
N PRO A 84 37.39 -11.16 16.48
CA PRO A 84 37.31 -12.51 15.94
C PRO A 84 35.86 -13.05 16.09
N GLY A 85 35.34 -13.78 15.11
CA GLY A 85 33.98 -14.34 15.16
C GLY A 85 32.87 -13.48 14.52
N LYS A 86 33.23 -12.64 13.54
CA LYS A 86 32.27 -11.75 12.84
C LYS A 86 31.10 -12.49 12.20
N ASP A 87 31.33 -13.69 11.69
CA ASP A 87 30.26 -14.45 10.99
C ASP A 87 29.19 -14.95 11.96
N GLU A 88 29.59 -15.45 13.13
CA GLU A 88 28.66 -15.88 14.18
C GLU A 88 27.81 -14.71 14.73
N LEU A 89 28.44 -13.52 14.84
CA LEU A 89 27.74 -12.31 15.27
C LEU A 89 26.77 -11.79 14.19
N LYS A 90 27.09 -11.96 12.91
CA LYS A 90 26.23 -11.59 11.80
C LYS A 90 24.94 -12.40 11.80
N ASP A 91 25.02 -13.70 12.04
CA ASP A 91 23.88 -14.59 12.13
C ASP A 91 22.99 -14.32 13.36
N ALA A 92 23.57 -13.75 14.42
CA ALA A 92 22.85 -13.36 15.62
C ALA A 92 22.02 -12.06 15.46
N ILE A 93 22.18 -11.32 14.37
CA ILE A 93 21.44 -10.08 14.13
C ILE A 93 19.99 -10.41 13.74
N ASP A 94 19.06 -10.08 14.62
CA ASP A 94 17.64 -10.19 14.33
C ASP A 94 17.15 -9.01 13.49
N MET A 95 17.06 -9.21 12.19
CA MET A 95 16.64 -8.19 11.23
C MET A 95 15.20 -7.72 11.44
N THR A 96 14.34 -8.51 12.09
CA THR A 96 12.95 -8.12 12.38
C THR A 96 12.84 -7.04 13.45
N LYS A 97 13.94 -6.75 14.17
CA LYS A 97 14.01 -5.68 15.18
C LYS A 97 14.28 -4.30 14.59
N PHE A 98 14.68 -4.24 13.32
CA PHE A 98 14.92 -2.95 12.66
C PHE A 98 13.61 -2.34 12.21
N ARG A 99 13.39 -1.09 12.65
CA ARG A 99 12.25 -0.29 12.23
C ARG A 99 12.60 0.45 10.95
N ILE A 100 11.75 0.29 9.96
CA ILE A 100 11.79 1.01 8.70
C ILE A 100 10.71 2.09 8.73
N VAL A 101 10.97 3.23 8.14
CA VAL A 101 9.97 4.27 7.91
C VAL A 101 9.97 4.57 6.43
N PHE A 102 8.83 4.35 5.79
CA PHE A 102 8.58 4.83 4.43
C PHE A 102 8.11 6.27 4.52
N LEU A 103 8.74 7.13 3.73
CA LEU A 103 8.37 8.53 3.60
C LEU A 103 8.14 8.81 2.11
N TYR A 104 6.97 9.30 1.77
CA TYR A 104 6.67 9.82 0.46
C TYR A 104 7.13 11.27 0.41
N ASP A 105 8.24 11.53 -0.28
CA ASP A 105 8.89 12.84 -0.36
C ASP A 105 8.14 13.81 -1.30
N GLY A 106 7.29 13.28 -2.16
CA GLY A 106 6.50 14.06 -3.10
C GLY A 106 5.01 14.10 -2.76
N PHE A 107 4.26 14.35 -3.78
CA PHE A 107 2.80 14.37 -3.74
C PHE A 107 2.27 12.93 -3.81
N MET A 108 1.44 12.57 -2.84
CA MET A 108 0.74 11.29 -2.82
C MET A 108 -0.75 11.51 -3.07
N PRO A 109 -1.38 10.84 -4.04
CA PRO A 109 -2.82 10.91 -4.25
C PRO A 109 -3.59 10.55 -2.98
N SER A 110 -4.50 11.41 -2.56
CA SER A 110 -5.24 11.26 -1.29
C SER A 110 -6.74 11.11 -1.45
N THR A 111 -7.27 11.56 -2.58
CA THR A 111 -8.71 11.58 -2.86
C THR A 111 -8.98 11.04 -4.25
N TYR A 112 -10.05 10.28 -4.39
CA TYR A 112 -10.44 9.64 -5.64
C TYR A 112 -11.85 10.07 -6.05
N ASN A 113 -12.00 10.43 -7.33
CA ASN A 113 -13.30 10.71 -7.92
C ASN A 113 -13.79 9.50 -8.73
N MET A 114 -14.86 8.88 -8.26
CA MET A 114 -15.43 7.68 -8.87
C MET A 114 -16.08 7.96 -10.24
N HIS A 115 -16.54 9.18 -10.48
CA HIS A 115 -17.20 9.56 -11.75
C HIS A 115 -16.23 9.78 -12.88
N THR A 116 -15.04 10.31 -12.55
CA THR A 116 -13.98 10.59 -13.54
C THR A 116 -12.90 9.52 -13.56
N ASP A 117 -12.93 8.60 -12.60
CA ASP A 117 -11.92 7.54 -12.39
C ASP A 117 -10.50 8.09 -12.24
N ARG A 118 -10.34 9.15 -11.45
CA ARG A 118 -9.04 9.82 -11.28
C ARG A 118 -8.84 10.29 -9.83
N PRO A 119 -7.59 10.35 -9.38
CA PRO A 119 -7.26 11.10 -8.18
C PRO A 119 -7.53 12.60 -8.42
N VAL A 120 -7.98 13.32 -7.38
CA VAL A 120 -8.31 14.74 -7.45
C VAL A 120 -7.48 15.59 -6.51
N ASP A 121 -7.06 15.06 -5.37
CA ASP A 121 -6.24 15.75 -4.39
C ASP A 121 -5.01 14.96 -4.03
N VAL A 122 -4.02 15.65 -3.45
CA VAL A 122 -2.75 15.09 -3.04
C VAL A 122 -2.40 15.51 -1.60
N ARG A 123 -1.65 14.67 -0.91
CA ARG A 123 -1.03 14.98 0.39
C ARG A 123 0.49 14.92 0.27
N THR A 124 1.17 15.66 1.14
CA THR A 124 2.62 15.64 1.29
C THR A 124 3.02 15.14 2.67
N GLY A 125 4.25 14.66 2.82
CA GLY A 125 4.77 14.20 4.10
C GLY A 125 4.09 12.95 4.64
N VAL A 126 3.47 12.16 3.77
CA VAL A 126 2.85 10.89 4.16
C VAL A 126 3.92 9.87 4.50
N SER A 127 3.80 9.22 5.64
CA SER A 127 4.74 8.19 6.07
C SER A 127 4.06 7.07 6.83
N PHE A 128 4.69 5.89 6.84
CA PHE A 128 4.26 4.79 7.70
C PHE A 128 5.45 3.95 8.17
N PRO A 129 5.37 3.38 9.38
CA PRO A 129 6.38 2.46 9.89
C PRO A 129 6.19 1.05 9.35
N SER A 130 7.30 0.32 9.25
CA SER A 130 7.34 -1.09 8.88
C SER A 130 8.46 -1.82 9.59
N VAL A 131 8.48 -3.12 9.46
CA VAL A 131 9.58 -4.01 9.85
C VAL A 131 9.85 -4.99 8.71
N LEU A 132 11.05 -5.56 8.65
CA LEU A 132 11.37 -6.58 7.66
C LEU A 132 10.58 -7.87 7.93
N THR A 133 10.06 -8.44 6.86
CA THR A 133 9.36 -9.74 6.87
C THR A 133 9.90 -10.62 5.74
N ASP A 134 9.56 -11.92 5.78
CA ASP A 134 9.92 -12.91 4.74
C ASP A 134 11.41 -12.86 4.36
N ILE A 135 12.27 -12.80 5.40
CA ILE A 135 13.72 -12.72 5.22
C ILE A 135 14.22 -14.09 4.75
N LYS A 136 14.74 -14.13 3.52
CA LYS A 136 15.23 -15.36 2.92
C LYS A 136 16.25 -15.08 1.83
N ASP A 137 17.33 -15.84 1.82
CA ASP A 137 18.36 -15.81 0.78
C ASP A 137 18.95 -14.42 0.49
N GLY A 138 19.09 -13.57 1.52
CA GLY A 138 19.60 -12.19 1.39
C GLY A 138 18.54 -11.15 0.99
N GLU A 139 17.31 -11.59 0.73
CA GLU A 139 16.17 -10.72 0.42
C GLU A 139 15.24 -10.58 1.62
N ALA A 140 14.51 -9.48 1.68
CA ALA A 140 13.43 -9.29 2.64
C ALA A 140 12.34 -8.36 2.10
N ILE A 141 11.10 -8.57 2.55
CA ILE A 141 10.03 -7.63 2.30
C ILE A 141 10.14 -6.50 3.32
N MET A 142 10.34 -5.29 2.83
CA MET A 142 10.39 -4.06 3.65
C MET A 142 8.99 -3.58 4.02
N GLY A 143 7.99 -3.83 3.17
CA GLY A 143 6.61 -3.43 3.37
C GLY A 143 5.84 -3.34 2.06
N PHE A 144 4.59 -2.92 2.17
CA PHE A 144 3.74 -2.64 1.00
C PHE A 144 2.75 -1.51 1.29
N ASP A 145 2.24 -0.92 0.23
CA ASP A 145 1.21 0.13 0.33
C ASP A 145 0.25 0.11 -0.85
N TYR A 146 -0.92 0.69 -0.65
CA TYR A 146 -1.93 0.95 -1.67
C TYR A 146 -2.01 2.44 -1.96
N VAL A 147 -1.85 2.78 -3.23
CA VAL A 147 -1.89 4.16 -3.72
C VAL A 147 -3.01 4.31 -4.73
N ILE A 148 -3.76 5.39 -4.64
CA ILE A 148 -4.83 5.72 -5.60
C ILE A 148 -4.20 6.06 -6.95
N VAL A 149 -4.63 5.38 -8.02
CA VAL A 149 -4.09 5.58 -9.37
C VAL A 149 -5.17 5.91 -10.41
N GLY A 150 -6.39 5.37 -10.29
CA GLY A 150 -7.41 5.48 -11.32
C GLY A 150 -7.10 4.65 -12.57
N GLU A 151 -8.00 4.70 -13.57
CA GLU A 151 -7.80 4.01 -14.84
C GLU A 151 -7.01 4.91 -15.81
N GLY A 152 -5.82 4.48 -16.18
CA GLY A 152 -5.14 5.00 -17.38
C GLY A 152 -3.82 5.72 -17.25
N ASP A 153 -3.31 6.09 -16.06
CA ASP A 153 -1.95 6.63 -15.96
C ASP A 153 -1.32 6.32 -14.60
N ALA A 154 -0.71 5.15 -14.50
CA ALA A 154 0.25 4.86 -13.44
C ALA A 154 1.62 5.51 -13.75
N GLY A 155 1.62 6.78 -14.09
CA GLY A 155 2.82 7.58 -14.17
C GLY A 155 3.17 8.06 -12.76
N VAL A 156 3.85 7.21 -11.98
CA VAL A 156 4.55 7.65 -10.79
C VAL A 156 5.90 8.17 -11.26
N SER A 157 6.06 9.48 -11.33
CA SER A 157 7.36 10.14 -11.52
C SER A 157 8.06 10.32 -10.18
#